data_7ae26eee1b03d362f5a119f134ed54ec
#
_entry.id   7ae26eee1b03d362f5a119f134ed54ec
#
_cell.length_a   1.000
_cell.length_b   1.000
_cell.length_c   1.000
_cell.angle_alpha   90.00
_cell.angle_beta   90.00
_cell.angle_gamma   90.00
#
_symmetry.space_group_name_H-M   'P 1'
#
loop_
_entity.id
_entity.type
_entity.pdbx_description
1 polymer ?
#
loop_
_entity_poly.entity_id
_entity_poly.type
_entity_poly.pdbx_seq_one_letter_code
_entity_poly.pdbx_strand_id
1 'polypeptide(L)'
;MAGQSKSIDVSIKQLLNSSVLRTGDDLSISMHLSGDTETVLLKDYFLTSPDLETTNGILKGNIVNLLAKNSQPLDQGMVAFEDPQAIGKITTSDGAISVQRLDQSIQLNEGDFIYLNDIVKSNASAVGIAFADETTMSVDPNSTMVIDDFVYDPENPTAGSMNANILEGNFSFVSGQIAKVGNDAMKVTTPVLTIGVRGTQVAGKANTEGEDNEIVLLPNNDGTVGQIMIANQSGEVLLTKPYEATIIANAYVAPTVPVVLLKSEVLKKFATTISTTRKTEAKAEVERDTEEAVREKEKAEDEQEELEEEKEELEEEAEALEEEKGELEENIEELEEEAEEAEKEAEELEDKVEEAIEEKQEAEDKKEEVAEEIEQLEEELAEASTQEKQAIEKELEKLEEEFVEIAEEVQELEQEIEVVEEAKAVVDKKVEEIEKEFVEAKEDFVEIEQKVEIVEKEVQQVIEKELVIEQEILMVEQKFEAIVEKFEVFQEEYVQEFEDFIPEAEIKQFLQEAPEELVKDFQEDIIEKLEEENEIIRIEKEVEEQELQEKSEEDPFSEENVEEKLEEIDDGINELKETEQELNDKVNNCKMSRKN
;
A
#
# COMPACT_ATOMS: atom_id res chain seq x y z
N MET A 1 -10.66 46.68 22.99
CA MET A 1 -10.69 47.36 24.31
C MET A 1 -9.64 46.63 25.11
N ALA A 2 -8.59 47.30 25.56
CA ALA A 2 -7.60 46.69 26.44
C ALA A 2 -8.33 46.23 27.70
N GLY A 3 -8.31 44.92 28.00
CA GLY A 3 -8.90 44.35 29.19
C GLY A 3 -8.23 44.95 30.42
N GLN A 4 -9.03 45.35 31.41
CA GLN A 4 -8.48 45.78 32.70
C GLN A 4 -7.86 44.55 33.37
N SER A 5 -6.52 44.53 33.55
CA SER A 5 -5.84 43.53 34.39
C SER A 5 -6.31 43.68 35.86
N LYS A 6 -6.38 42.54 36.57
CA LYS A 6 -6.53 42.53 38.04
C LYS A 6 -5.18 42.22 38.65
N SER A 7 -4.78 42.95 39.68
CA SER A 7 -3.48 42.77 40.36
C SER A 7 -3.66 42.03 41.67
N ILE A 8 -2.77 41.07 41.96
CA ILE A 8 -2.69 40.32 43.21
C ILE A 8 -1.24 40.31 43.74
N ASP A 9 -1.11 40.32 45.06
CA ASP A 9 0.17 40.27 45.76
C ASP A 9 0.63 38.83 46.01
N VAL A 10 0.70 38.04 44.91
CA VAL A 10 1.05 36.61 44.87
C VAL A 10 1.95 36.36 43.68
N SER A 11 2.99 35.55 43.86
CA SER A 11 3.82 35.12 42.74
C SER A 11 3.13 33.99 41.95
N ILE A 12 3.51 33.85 40.70
CA ILE A 12 3.01 32.75 39.83
C ILE A 12 3.27 31.39 40.49
N LYS A 13 4.45 31.18 41.07
CA LYS A 13 4.78 29.93 41.77
C LYS A 13 3.86 29.65 42.95
N GLN A 14 3.56 30.66 43.74
CA GLN A 14 2.60 30.53 44.84
C GLN A 14 1.21 30.18 44.29
N LEU A 15 0.79 30.82 43.20
CA LEU A 15 -0.48 30.57 42.54
C LEU A 15 -0.57 29.14 41.98
N LEU A 16 0.47 28.66 41.31
CA LEU A 16 0.54 27.30 40.76
C LEU A 16 0.51 26.20 41.86
N ASN A 17 0.99 26.52 43.08
CA ASN A 17 0.97 25.65 44.22
C ASN A 17 -0.24 25.89 45.15
N SER A 18 -1.19 26.74 44.76
CA SER A 18 -2.40 27.09 45.51
C SER A 18 -3.59 26.28 45.03
N SER A 19 -4.66 26.26 45.85
CA SER A 19 -5.97 25.83 45.39
C SER A 19 -6.67 27.00 44.71
N VAL A 20 -6.80 26.93 43.40
CA VAL A 20 -7.50 27.92 42.57
C VAL A 20 -8.90 27.40 42.29
N LEU A 21 -9.92 28.09 42.76
CA LEU A 21 -11.31 27.65 42.68
C LEU A 21 -12.18 28.70 41.99
N ARG A 22 -13.07 28.25 41.15
CA ARG A 22 -14.18 29.02 40.59
C ARG A 22 -15.46 28.74 41.38
N THR A 23 -16.07 29.82 41.87
CA THR A 23 -17.38 29.73 42.54
C THR A 23 -18.33 30.74 41.89
N GLY A 24 -19.13 30.26 40.95
CA GLY A 24 -19.91 31.15 40.08
C GLY A 24 -18.99 32.03 39.23
N ASP A 25 -19.11 33.36 39.39
CA ASP A 25 -18.28 34.32 38.70
C ASP A 25 -17.05 34.80 39.49
N ASP A 26 -16.85 34.25 40.68
CA ASP A 26 -15.75 34.62 41.60
C ASP A 26 -14.58 33.64 41.48
N LEU A 27 -13.36 34.17 41.50
CA LEU A 27 -12.09 33.42 41.60
C LEU A 27 -11.58 33.44 43.05
N SER A 28 -11.40 32.26 43.61
CA SER A 28 -10.82 32.08 44.96
C SER A 28 -9.48 31.37 44.87
N ILE A 29 -8.42 31.98 45.42
CA ILE A 29 -7.08 31.44 45.48
C ILE A 29 -6.70 31.20 46.93
N SER A 30 -6.56 29.92 47.33
CA SER A 30 -6.23 29.55 48.70
C SER A 30 -4.80 29.01 48.77
N MET A 31 -3.94 29.71 49.50
CA MET A 31 -2.52 29.42 49.68
C MET A 31 -2.23 28.86 51.06
N HIS A 32 -1.37 27.84 51.16
CA HIS A 32 -0.91 27.28 52.42
C HIS A 32 0.48 27.83 52.73
N LEU A 33 0.52 28.81 53.63
CA LEU A 33 1.74 29.48 54.06
C LEU A 33 2.06 29.10 55.53
N SER A 34 3.11 28.26 55.74
CA SER A 34 3.72 27.99 57.07
C SER A 34 2.74 27.68 58.21
N GLY A 35 1.59 27.02 57.90
CA GLY A 35 0.58 26.61 58.88
C GLY A 35 -0.71 27.42 58.87
N ASP A 36 -0.76 28.52 58.18
CA ASP A 36 -1.98 29.31 57.92
C ASP A 36 -2.43 29.19 56.48
N THR A 37 -3.75 29.28 56.23
CA THR A 37 -4.30 29.33 54.89
C THR A 37 -4.77 30.78 54.60
N GLU A 38 -4.10 31.42 53.68
CA GLU A 38 -4.53 32.71 53.17
C GLU A 38 -5.37 32.54 51.91
N THR A 39 -6.50 33.23 51.82
CA THR A 39 -7.40 33.15 50.66
C THR A 39 -7.60 34.53 50.04
N VAL A 40 -7.27 34.66 48.78
CA VAL A 40 -7.55 35.82 47.95
C VAL A 40 -8.83 35.57 47.17
N LEU A 41 -9.82 36.46 47.32
CA LEU A 41 -11.10 36.39 46.58
C LEU A 41 -11.20 37.55 45.57
N LEU A 42 -11.25 37.20 44.29
CA LEU A 42 -11.50 38.16 43.19
C LEU A 42 -12.92 38.01 42.68
N LYS A 43 -13.78 38.92 43.15
CA LYS A 43 -15.20 38.92 42.76
C LYS A 43 -15.41 39.27 41.30
N ASP A 44 -16.42 38.61 40.69
CA ASP A 44 -16.82 38.82 39.30
C ASP A 44 -15.67 38.61 38.31
N TYR A 45 -14.64 37.83 38.66
CA TYR A 45 -13.47 37.63 37.82
C TYR A 45 -13.82 36.97 36.49
N PHE A 46 -14.68 35.95 36.52
CA PHE A 46 -15.01 35.15 35.33
C PHE A 46 -16.06 35.79 34.42
N LEU A 47 -16.60 36.95 34.77
CA LEU A 47 -17.43 37.72 33.86
C LEU A 47 -16.66 38.26 32.64
N THR A 48 -15.38 38.57 32.83
CA THR A 48 -14.51 39.12 31.77
C THR A 48 -13.21 38.38 31.62
N SER A 49 -12.86 37.53 32.57
CA SER A 49 -11.57 36.76 32.64
C SER A 49 -10.35 37.62 32.29
N PRO A 50 -10.12 38.73 33.01
CA PRO A 50 -9.03 39.64 32.70
C PRO A 50 -7.68 38.97 33.00
N ASP A 51 -6.61 39.48 32.40
CA ASP A 51 -5.25 39.09 32.75
C ASP A 51 -4.99 39.35 34.26
N LEU A 52 -4.30 38.43 34.90
CA LEU A 52 -3.98 38.51 36.34
C LEU A 52 -2.52 38.95 36.52
N GLU A 53 -2.34 40.17 37.01
CA GLU A 53 -1.01 40.69 37.34
C GLU A 53 -0.58 40.11 38.70
N THR A 54 0.56 39.47 38.71
CA THR A 54 1.18 38.87 39.89
C THR A 54 2.44 39.66 40.28
N THR A 55 3.09 39.34 41.38
CA THR A 55 4.31 40.03 41.82
C THR A 55 5.47 39.85 40.86
N ASN A 56 5.51 38.80 40.05
CA ASN A 56 6.61 38.49 39.18
C ASN A 56 6.25 38.38 37.68
N GLY A 57 4.98 38.50 37.34
CA GLY A 57 4.58 38.46 35.92
C GLY A 57 3.07 38.51 35.73
N ILE A 58 2.65 38.26 34.52
CA ILE A 58 1.24 38.34 34.10
C ILE A 58 0.77 36.95 33.66
N LEU A 59 -0.31 36.46 34.29
CA LEU A 59 -1.05 35.29 33.81
C LEU A 59 -2.21 35.72 32.93
N LYS A 60 -2.28 35.17 31.73
CA LYS A 60 -3.38 35.40 30.83
C LYS A 60 -4.69 34.87 31.42
N GLY A 61 -5.80 35.60 31.20
CA GLY A 61 -7.09 35.26 31.76
C GLY A 61 -7.59 33.87 31.36
N ASN A 62 -7.29 33.41 30.16
CA ASN A 62 -7.58 32.04 29.71
C ASN A 62 -6.79 31.00 30.53
N ILE A 63 -5.52 31.26 30.86
CA ILE A 63 -4.71 30.35 31.70
C ILE A 63 -5.26 30.30 33.14
N VAL A 64 -5.68 31.44 33.69
CA VAL A 64 -6.35 31.45 35.00
C VAL A 64 -7.64 30.63 34.99
N ASN A 65 -8.42 30.69 33.90
CA ASN A 65 -9.61 29.87 33.74
C ASN A 65 -9.28 28.36 33.72
N LEU A 66 -8.18 27.95 33.11
CA LEU A 66 -7.73 26.56 33.10
C LEU A 66 -7.25 26.09 34.48
N LEU A 67 -6.60 26.98 35.22
CA LEU A 67 -6.11 26.66 36.57
C LEU A 67 -7.25 26.55 37.60
N ALA A 68 -8.37 27.24 37.38
CA ALA A 68 -9.47 27.34 38.29
C ALA A 68 -10.39 26.10 38.24
N LYS A 69 -10.39 25.28 39.30
CA LYS A 69 -11.31 24.15 39.43
C LYS A 69 -12.71 24.65 39.81
N ASN A 70 -13.74 24.06 39.20
CA ASN A 70 -15.12 24.33 39.62
C ASN A 70 -15.39 23.80 41.04
N SER A 71 -15.97 24.63 41.89
CA SER A 71 -16.34 24.24 43.29
C SER A 71 -17.60 23.36 43.37
N GLN A 72 -18.33 23.18 42.25
CA GLN A 72 -19.50 22.29 42.17
C GLN A 72 -19.28 21.23 41.09
N PRO A 73 -19.69 19.95 41.33
CA PRO A 73 -19.72 18.95 40.27
C PRO A 73 -20.64 19.44 39.14
N LEU A 74 -20.17 19.45 37.94
CA LEU A 74 -20.99 19.67 36.75
C LEU A 74 -22.12 18.64 36.73
N ASP A 75 -23.37 19.10 36.82
CA ASP A 75 -24.54 18.26 36.63
C ASP A 75 -24.44 17.70 35.17
N GLN A 76 -24.38 16.38 35.03
CA GLN A 76 -24.04 15.70 33.81
C GLN A 76 -25.14 15.86 32.76
N GLY A 77 -25.12 16.94 32.06
CA GLY A 77 -25.62 17.01 30.71
C GLY A 77 -24.51 16.56 29.77
N MET A 78 -24.49 15.28 29.41
CA MET A 78 -23.57 14.76 28.40
C MET A 78 -23.83 15.48 27.08
N VAL A 79 -23.07 16.54 26.82
CA VAL A 79 -22.80 16.95 25.44
C VAL A 79 -21.78 15.92 24.95
N ALA A 80 -22.12 15.15 23.93
CA ALA A 80 -21.14 14.35 23.23
C ALA A 80 -20.11 15.33 22.65
N PHE A 81 -18.95 15.40 23.29
CA PHE A 81 -17.80 16.02 22.66
C PHE A 81 -17.39 15.07 21.53
N GLU A 82 -17.27 15.59 20.32
CA GLU A 82 -16.42 14.95 19.31
C GLU A 82 -15.10 14.64 19.99
N ASP A 83 -14.55 13.46 19.75
CA ASP A 83 -13.31 13.00 20.37
C ASP A 83 -12.24 14.08 20.15
N PRO A 84 -11.70 14.73 21.21
CA PRO A 84 -10.82 15.86 20.99
C PRO A 84 -9.58 15.38 20.26
N GLN A 85 -9.29 15.99 19.11
CA GLN A 85 -8.12 15.65 18.33
C GLN A 85 -6.86 15.90 19.17
N ALA A 86 -5.99 14.92 19.27
CA ALA A 86 -4.70 15.06 19.92
C ALA A 86 -3.85 16.10 19.19
N ILE A 87 -3.18 16.97 19.92
CA ILE A 87 -2.30 18.00 19.37
C ILE A 87 -0.82 17.58 19.36
N GLY A 88 -0.50 16.51 20.10
CA GLY A 88 0.85 15.99 20.24
C GLY A 88 0.89 14.73 21.10
N LYS A 89 2.10 14.21 21.27
CA LYS A 89 2.40 12.97 21.99
C LYS A 89 3.61 13.17 22.90
N ILE A 90 3.57 12.58 24.09
CA ILE A 90 4.75 12.52 24.97
C ILE A 90 5.72 11.51 24.34
N THR A 91 6.84 12.00 23.82
CA THR A 91 7.83 11.18 23.11
C THR A 91 9.02 10.82 23.99
N THR A 92 9.27 11.64 25.05
CA THR A 92 10.37 11.38 25.98
C THR A 92 9.94 11.73 27.40
N SER A 93 10.09 10.78 28.34
CA SER A 93 9.88 11.03 29.76
C SER A 93 10.60 9.97 30.61
N ASP A 94 11.34 10.41 31.64
CA ASP A 94 11.98 9.49 32.61
C ASP A 94 11.01 8.98 33.71
N GLY A 95 9.73 9.27 33.60
CA GLY A 95 8.71 8.83 34.54
C GLY A 95 7.35 9.49 34.30
N ALA A 96 6.35 9.05 35.05
CA ALA A 96 4.99 9.55 34.93
C ALA A 96 4.89 11.05 35.20
N ILE A 97 4.24 11.78 34.32
CA ILE A 97 3.96 13.21 34.39
C ILE A 97 2.51 13.45 34.79
N SER A 98 2.29 14.54 35.50
CA SER A 98 0.95 14.92 35.96
C SER A 98 0.34 15.89 34.97
N VAL A 99 -0.80 15.51 34.41
CA VAL A 99 -1.55 16.38 33.49
C VAL A 99 -2.90 16.71 34.11
N GLN A 100 -3.22 18.00 34.14
CA GLN A 100 -4.57 18.45 34.47
C GLN A 100 -5.33 18.67 33.19
N ARG A 101 -6.28 17.79 32.93
CA ARG A 101 -7.19 17.82 31.77
C ARG A 101 -8.59 18.09 32.29
N LEU A 102 -9.20 19.20 31.90
CA LEU A 102 -10.44 19.68 32.51
C LEU A 102 -10.27 19.79 34.05
N ASP A 103 -11.15 19.22 34.81
CA ASP A 103 -11.09 19.22 36.29
C ASP A 103 -10.41 17.99 36.88
N GLN A 104 -9.79 17.13 36.06
CA GLN A 104 -9.18 15.88 36.49
C GLN A 104 -7.65 15.95 36.39
N SER A 105 -6.99 15.39 37.42
CA SER A 105 -5.54 15.16 37.36
C SER A 105 -5.28 13.72 36.97
N ILE A 106 -4.61 13.52 35.82
CA ILE A 106 -4.23 12.23 35.27
C ILE A 106 -2.72 12.08 35.25
N GLN A 107 -2.23 10.85 35.23
CA GLN A 107 -0.82 10.55 35.04
C GLN A 107 -0.68 10.05 33.63
N LEU A 108 0.26 10.64 32.87
CA LEU A 108 0.64 10.23 31.54
C LEU A 108 2.08 9.73 31.53
N ASN A 109 2.37 8.84 30.60
CA ASN A 109 3.68 8.26 30.35
C ASN A 109 4.13 8.57 28.92
N GLU A 110 5.32 8.16 28.56
CA GLU A 110 5.78 8.13 27.18
C GLU A 110 4.80 7.33 26.32
N GLY A 111 4.47 7.83 25.13
CA GLY A 111 3.46 7.30 24.25
C GLY A 111 2.06 7.90 24.37
N ASP A 112 1.71 8.53 25.51
CA ASP A 112 0.37 9.10 25.74
C ASP A 112 0.16 10.43 25.00
N PHE A 113 -1.07 10.67 24.54
CA PHE A 113 -1.45 11.87 23.80
C PHE A 113 -1.73 13.09 24.69
N ILE A 114 -1.31 14.25 24.18
CA ILE A 114 -1.59 15.58 24.73
C ILE A 114 -2.68 16.25 23.91
N TYR A 115 -3.57 16.95 24.61
CA TYR A 115 -4.71 17.67 24.02
C TYR A 115 -4.64 19.16 24.32
N LEU A 116 -5.36 19.94 23.52
CA LEU A 116 -5.45 21.38 23.71
C LEU A 116 -5.95 21.70 25.12
N ASN A 117 -5.30 22.68 25.79
CA ASN A 117 -5.55 23.12 27.16
C ASN A 117 -5.15 22.13 28.26
N ASP A 118 -4.43 21.07 27.96
CA ASP A 118 -3.78 20.24 28.98
C ASP A 118 -2.74 21.08 29.75
N ILE A 119 -2.79 21.04 31.08
CA ILE A 119 -1.75 21.63 31.93
C ILE A 119 -0.76 20.53 32.28
N VAL A 120 0.38 20.57 31.64
CA VAL A 120 1.46 19.58 31.82
C VAL A 120 2.37 20.00 32.96
N LYS A 121 2.53 19.14 33.98
CA LYS A 121 3.47 19.33 35.12
C LYS A 121 4.51 18.21 35.08
N SER A 122 5.75 18.57 34.86
CA SER A 122 6.85 17.62 34.69
C SER A 122 7.30 16.94 35.98
N ASN A 123 6.79 17.37 37.15
CA ASN A 123 7.17 16.80 38.47
C ASN A 123 8.70 16.64 38.60
N ALA A 124 9.18 15.41 38.84
CA ALA A 124 10.60 15.11 39.05
C ALA A 124 11.35 14.72 37.74
N SER A 125 10.64 14.60 36.63
CA SER A 125 11.20 14.15 35.37
C SER A 125 11.18 15.27 34.32
N ALA A 126 12.16 15.34 33.44
CA ALA A 126 12.03 16.10 32.21
C ALA A 126 11.01 15.45 31.30
N VAL A 127 10.33 16.23 30.47
CA VAL A 127 9.36 15.74 29.49
C VAL A 127 9.57 16.39 28.15
N GLY A 128 9.54 15.59 27.10
CA GLY A 128 9.58 16.03 25.71
C GLY A 128 8.29 15.61 25.00
N ILE A 129 7.73 16.57 24.25
CA ILE A 129 6.47 16.42 23.52
C ILE A 129 6.75 16.72 22.05
N ALA A 130 6.34 15.82 21.17
CA ALA A 130 6.27 16.06 19.74
C ALA A 130 4.84 16.46 19.36
N PHE A 131 4.68 17.55 18.63
CA PHE A 131 3.41 18.05 18.16
C PHE A 131 3.14 17.63 16.71
N ALA A 132 1.87 17.65 16.32
CA ALA A 132 1.43 17.24 15.00
C ALA A 132 2.02 18.07 13.83
N ASP A 133 2.49 19.30 14.11
CA ASP A 133 3.19 20.17 13.13
C ASP A 133 4.71 19.94 13.10
N GLU A 134 5.22 18.87 13.70
CA GLU A 134 6.64 18.56 13.87
C GLU A 134 7.39 19.51 14.86
N THR A 135 6.69 20.40 15.55
CA THR A 135 7.31 21.12 16.67
C THR A 135 7.65 20.12 17.78
N THR A 136 8.86 20.18 18.29
CA THR A 136 9.24 19.43 19.51
C THR A 136 9.51 20.40 20.64
N MET A 137 9.00 20.11 21.82
CA MET A 137 9.17 20.97 22.98
C MET A 137 9.46 20.12 24.24
N SER A 138 10.41 20.58 25.03
CA SER A 138 10.72 19.96 26.31
C SER A 138 10.74 20.95 27.47
N VAL A 139 10.46 20.43 28.65
CA VAL A 139 10.57 21.16 29.91
C VAL A 139 11.34 20.34 30.93
N ASP A 140 12.12 21.03 31.77
CA ASP A 140 12.89 20.43 32.86
C ASP A 140 11.99 19.90 33.99
N PRO A 141 12.52 19.11 34.93
CA PRO A 141 11.81 18.78 36.15
C PRO A 141 11.25 20.01 36.89
N ASN A 142 10.07 19.84 37.50
CA ASN A 142 9.34 20.89 38.23
C ASN A 142 8.91 22.09 37.36
N SER A 143 8.65 21.85 36.11
CA SER A 143 8.13 22.85 35.16
C SER A 143 6.64 22.67 34.93
N THR A 144 5.99 23.75 34.48
CA THR A 144 4.58 23.75 34.10
C THR A 144 4.37 24.45 32.78
N MET A 145 3.69 23.77 31.85
CA MET A 145 3.34 24.36 30.56
C MET A 145 1.89 24.06 30.15
N VAL A 146 1.34 24.88 29.27
CA VAL A 146 0.00 24.75 28.70
C VAL A 146 0.07 25.12 27.23
N ILE A 147 -0.58 24.36 26.35
CA ILE A 147 -0.80 24.72 24.95
C ILE A 147 -2.25 25.19 24.85
N ASP A 148 -2.46 26.48 24.67
CA ASP A 148 -3.79 27.10 24.66
C ASP A 148 -4.28 27.54 23.28
N ASP A 149 -3.42 27.43 22.26
CA ASP A 149 -3.76 27.60 20.84
C ASP A 149 -2.94 26.60 20.02
N PHE A 150 -3.60 25.79 19.22
CA PHE A 150 -2.97 24.88 18.28
C PHE A 150 -3.95 24.61 17.13
N VAL A 151 -3.62 25.13 15.97
CA VAL A 151 -4.34 24.90 14.72
C VAL A 151 -3.32 24.43 13.69
N TYR A 152 -3.48 23.23 13.20
CA TYR A 152 -2.64 22.67 12.17
C TYR A 152 -3.44 21.74 11.27
N ASP A 153 -3.28 21.92 9.97
CA ASP A 153 -3.84 21.07 8.93
C ASP A 153 -2.71 20.72 7.96
N PRO A 154 -2.26 19.46 7.90
CA PRO A 154 -1.18 19.04 7.00
C PRO A 154 -1.51 19.25 5.52
N GLU A 155 -2.80 19.21 5.14
CA GLU A 155 -3.23 19.48 3.76
C GLU A 155 -3.24 20.99 3.43
N ASN A 156 -3.33 21.85 4.46
CA ASN A 156 -3.29 23.32 4.31
C ASN A 156 -2.42 23.99 5.37
N PRO A 157 -1.10 23.79 5.34
CA PRO A 157 -0.18 24.28 6.37
C PRO A 157 -0.08 25.81 6.46
N THR A 158 -0.70 26.57 5.55
CA THR A 158 -0.60 28.03 5.49
C THR A 158 -1.49 28.77 6.49
N ALA A 159 -2.34 28.07 7.24
CA ALA A 159 -3.30 28.63 8.20
C ALA A 159 -3.02 28.23 9.66
N GLY A 160 -1.85 27.64 9.94
CA GLY A 160 -1.51 27.14 11.28
C GLY A 160 -1.26 28.24 12.31
N SER A 161 -1.60 27.95 13.58
CA SER A 161 -1.24 28.76 14.74
C SER A 161 -0.87 27.88 15.95
N MET A 162 0.08 28.34 16.76
CA MET A 162 0.45 27.68 18.02
C MET A 162 0.82 28.71 19.08
N ASN A 163 0.28 28.56 20.28
CA ASN A 163 0.75 29.28 21.44
C ASN A 163 1.02 28.32 22.63
N ALA A 164 2.29 28.23 23.03
CA ALA A 164 2.71 27.49 24.20
C ALA A 164 2.98 28.46 25.36
N ASN A 165 2.39 28.19 26.52
CA ASN A 165 2.60 28.98 27.72
C ASN A 165 3.48 28.22 28.70
N ILE A 166 4.69 28.68 28.93
CA ILE A 166 5.60 28.14 29.96
C ILE A 166 5.40 28.97 31.22
N LEU A 167 4.71 28.40 32.20
CA LEU A 167 4.36 29.12 33.43
C LEU A 167 5.51 29.16 34.43
N GLU A 168 6.31 28.10 34.52
CA GLU A 168 7.49 27.99 35.36
C GLU A 168 8.44 26.92 34.82
N GLY A 169 9.75 27.14 34.91
CA GLY A 169 10.81 26.17 34.64
C GLY A 169 11.67 26.49 33.40
N ASN A 170 12.67 25.63 33.16
CA ASN A 170 13.42 25.68 31.94
C ASN A 170 12.68 24.96 30.82
N PHE A 171 12.89 25.42 29.60
CA PHE A 171 12.30 24.84 28.41
C PHE A 171 13.27 24.91 27.22
N SER A 172 13.05 24.03 26.27
CA SER A 172 13.67 24.12 24.95
C SER A 172 12.68 23.62 23.90
N PHE A 173 12.81 24.12 22.67
CA PHE A 173 11.99 23.66 21.55
C PHE A 173 12.73 23.79 20.23
N VAL A 174 12.35 22.94 19.29
CA VAL A 174 12.62 23.07 17.85
C VAL A 174 11.28 23.34 17.16
N SER A 175 11.22 24.41 16.40
CA SER A 175 9.97 24.82 15.76
C SER A 175 9.68 24.00 14.50
N GLY A 176 8.44 23.58 14.34
CA GLY A 176 7.92 22.80 13.22
C GLY A 176 7.38 23.62 12.05
N GLN A 177 6.35 23.10 11.41
CA GLN A 177 5.77 23.65 10.18
C GLN A 177 5.01 24.97 10.42
N ILE A 178 4.31 25.09 11.56
CA ILE A 178 3.55 26.31 11.90
C ILE A 178 4.46 27.54 11.91
N ALA A 179 5.67 27.44 12.45
CA ALA A 179 6.61 28.55 12.50
C ALA A 179 7.08 29.04 11.12
N LYS A 180 6.90 28.25 10.06
CA LYS A 180 7.24 28.61 8.68
C LYS A 180 6.15 29.45 7.99
N VAL A 181 4.92 29.45 8.53
CA VAL A 181 3.76 30.14 7.95
C VAL A 181 3.90 31.67 8.04
N GLY A 182 4.40 32.18 9.17
CA GLY A 182 4.55 33.62 9.38
C GLY A 182 5.13 33.98 10.73
N ASN A 183 5.47 35.26 10.89
CA ASN A 183 6.19 35.76 12.08
C ASN A 183 5.41 35.62 13.40
N ASP A 184 4.09 35.51 13.33
CA ASP A 184 3.19 35.46 14.50
C ASP A 184 2.46 34.11 14.61
N ALA A 185 2.75 33.16 13.73
CA ALA A 185 2.04 31.87 13.70
C ALA A 185 2.41 31.01 14.91
N MET A 186 3.70 30.96 15.28
CA MET A 186 4.15 30.25 16.49
C MET A 186 4.63 31.23 17.56
N LYS A 187 4.07 31.09 18.76
CA LYS A 187 4.45 31.88 19.93
C LYS A 187 4.75 30.99 21.13
N VAL A 188 5.74 31.39 21.91
CA VAL A 188 5.98 30.84 23.25
C VAL A 188 5.87 31.99 24.24
N THR A 189 4.93 31.86 25.17
CA THR A 189 4.62 32.90 26.14
C THR A 189 5.08 32.46 27.53
N THR A 190 5.71 33.36 28.25
CA THR A 190 5.99 33.21 29.68
C THR A 190 5.28 34.33 30.45
N PRO A 191 5.23 34.32 31.79
CA PRO A 191 4.64 35.42 32.54
C PRO A 191 5.28 36.79 32.31
N VAL A 192 6.50 36.83 31.82
CA VAL A 192 7.27 38.10 31.68
C VAL A 192 7.52 38.54 30.22
N LEU A 193 7.32 37.61 29.26
CA LEU A 193 7.64 37.89 27.86
C LEU A 193 6.85 37.00 26.89
N THR A 194 6.85 37.37 25.62
CA THR A 194 6.40 36.52 24.50
C THR A 194 7.55 36.40 23.49
N ILE A 195 7.76 35.20 22.99
CA ILE A 195 8.70 34.84 21.95
C ILE A 195 7.93 34.58 20.68
N GLY A 196 8.09 35.39 19.64
CA GLY A 196 7.64 35.09 18.28
C GLY A 196 8.73 34.28 17.57
N VAL A 197 8.39 33.15 17.01
CA VAL A 197 9.35 32.14 16.50
C VAL A 197 9.31 32.03 14.99
N ARG A 198 10.49 31.92 14.38
CA ARG A 198 10.65 31.70 12.95
C ARG A 198 11.79 30.71 12.66
N GLY A 199 11.43 29.43 12.56
CA GLY A 199 12.29 28.37 12.03
C GLY A 199 13.61 28.15 12.78
N THR A 200 13.56 27.81 14.08
CA THR A 200 14.79 27.67 14.87
C THR A 200 14.61 26.86 16.15
N GLN A 201 15.73 26.54 16.79
CA GLN A 201 15.79 26.00 18.13
C GLN A 201 16.02 27.12 19.17
N VAL A 202 15.37 27.00 20.32
CA VAL A 202 15.44 27.94 21.42
C VAL A 202 15.56 27.19 22.73
N ALA A 203 16.38 27.72 23.65
CA ALA A 203 16.30 27.34 25.06
C ALA A 203 16.01 28.59 25.90
N GLY A 204 15.28 28.39 26.99
CA GLY A 204 14.93 29.50 27.85
C GLY A 204 14.51 29.06 29.25
N LYS A 205 14.32 30.07 30.09
CA LYS A 205 13.90 29.90 31.46
C LYS A 205 12.77 30.87 31.80
N ALA A 206 11.66 30.29 32.26
CA ALA A 206 10.56 31.02 32.88
C ALA A 206 10.75 30.94 34.41
N ASN A 207 11.26 32.01 34.98
CA ASN A 207 11.66 32.01 36.39
C ASN A 207 10.65 32.66 37.29
N THR A 208 10.82 32.38 38.57
CA THR A 208 10.07 32.98 39.67
C THR A 208 10.53 34.39 39.97
N GLU A 209 9.79 35.05 40.83
CA GLU A 209 10.05 36.42 41.27
C GLU A 209 11.50 36.64 41.75
N GLY A 210 12.13 37.69 41.18
CA GLY A 210 13.47 38.14 41.54
C GLY A 210 14.61 37.37 40.88
N GLU A 211 14.33 36.41 40.03
CA GLU A 211 15.36 35.75 39.22
C GLU A 211 15.26 36.16 37.74
N ASP A 212 16.39 36.11 37.04
CA ASP A 212 16.44 36.47 35.62
C ASP A 212 15.81 35.36 34.74
N ASN A 213 14.97 35.80 33.79
CA ASN A 213 14.49 34.98 32.69
C ASN A 213 15.46 35.12 31.53
N GLU A 214 16.06 34.04 31.06
CA GLU A 214 17.04 34.04 29.99
C GLU A 214 16.49 33.29 28.78
N ILE A 215 16.60 33.90 27.60
CA ILE A 215 16.23 33.26 26.33
C ILE A 215 17.45 33.23 25.44
N VAL A 216 17.75 32.08 24.86
CA VAL A 216 18.90 31.81 24.00
C VAL A 216 18.45 31.25 22.67
N LEU A 217 18.87 31.85 21.57
CA LEU A 217 18.69 31.35 20.23
C LEU A 217 19.74 30.27 19.94
N LEU A 218 19.33 29.08 19.61
CA LEU A 218 20.21 27.96 19.30
C LEU A 218 20.29 27.70 17.79
N PRO A 219 21.39 27.12 17.30
CA PRO A 219 21.44 26.61 15.94
C PRO A 219 20.61 25.35 15.81
N ASN A 220 20.02 25.14 14.65
CA ASN A 220 19.42 23.87 14.26
C ASN A 220 20.48 22.77 14.08
N ASN A 221 20.07 21.49 13.93
CA ASN A 221 21.02 20.39 13.75
C ASN A 221 21.88 20.52 12.50
N ASP A 222 21.37 21.14 11.44
CA ASP A 222 22.08 21.41 10.19
C ASP A 222 23.02 22.66 10.30
N GLY A 223 23.12 23.28 11.48
CA GLY A 223 23.91 24.48 11.74
C GLY A 223 23.24 25.77 11.26
N THR A 224 22.08 25.73 10.65
CA THR A 224 21.31 26.92 10.30
C THR A 224 20.76 27.61 11.55
N VAL A 225 20.43 28.88 11.44
CA VAL A 225 19.84 29.67 12.54
C VAL A 225 18.66 30.46 12.00
N GLY A 226 17.54 30.34 12.66
CA GLY A 226 16.38 31.20 12.38
C GLY A 226 16.46 32.52 13.12
N GLN A 227 15.32 33.07 13.47
CA GLN A 227 15.27 34.31 14.25
C GLN A 227 14.09 34.24 15.23
N ILE A 228 14.27 34.92 16.37
CA ILE A 228 13.20 35.05 17.36
C ILE A 228 13.06 36.54 17.76
N MET A 229 11.81 36.97 17.90
CA MET A 229 11.44 38.25 18.45
C MET A 229 10.97 38.07 19.88
N ILE A 230 11.66 38.68 20.83
CA ILE A 230 11.32 38.64 22.24
C ILE A 230 10.76 40.00 22.64
N ALA A 231 9.54 40.00 23.14
CA ALA A 231 8.82 41.23 23.48
C ALA A 231 8.15 41.10 24.86
N ASN A 232 8.07 42.22 25.55
CA ASN A 232 7.24 42.40 26.73
C ASN A 232 6.58 43.80 26.70
N GLN A 233 5.92 44.21 27.79
CA GLN A 233 5.25 45.52 27.85
C GLN A 233 6.18 46.73 27.73
N SER A 234 7.50 46.56 27.93
CA SER A 234 8.49 47.64 28.03
C SER A 234 9.45 47.71 26.83
N GLY A 235 9.45 46.71 25.96
CA GLY A 235 10.30 46.71 24.79
C GLY A 235 10.37 45.37 24.08
N GLU A 236 11.11 45.39 22.96
CA GLU A 236 11.33 44.18 22.13
C GLU A 236 12.79 44.07 21.72
N VAL A 237 13.25 42.87 21.44
CA VAL A 237 14.58 42.55 20.92
C VAL A 237 14.54 41.39 19.95
N LEU A 238 15.33 41.49 18.88
CA LEU A 238 15.46 40.43 17.85
C LEU A 238 16.78 39.69 18.06
N LEU A 239 16.75 38.36 18.18
CA LEU A 239 17.92 37.49 18.16
C LEU A 239 18.03 36.80 16.78
N THR A 240 19.26 36.81 16.21
CA THR A 240 19.51 36.32 14.84
C THR A 240 20.81 35.52 14.70
N LYS A 241 21.58 35.39 15.77
CA LYS A 241 22.86 34.67 15.74
C LYS A 241 22.83 33.46 16.67
N PRO A 242 23.57 32.39 16.35
CA PRO A 242 23.67 31.24 17.22
C PRO A 242 24.22 31.65 18.60
N TYR A 243 23.59 31.11 19.64
CA TYR A 243 23.88 31.38 21.07
C TYR A 243 23.71 32.85 21.49
N GLU A 244 23.01 33.65 20.69
CA GLU A 244 22.62 34.99 21.09
C GLU A 244 21.54 34.92 22.18
N ALA A 245 21.74 35.62 23.28
CA ALA A 245 20.91 35.55 24.46
C ALA A 245 20.50 36.93 24.95
N THR A 246 19.32 37.00 25.56
CA THR A 246 18.84 38.17 26.29
C THR A 246 18.28 37.78 27.65
N ILE A 247 18.37 38.68 28.62
CA ILE A 247 17.83 38.50 29.97
C ILE A 247 16.70 39.48 30.19
N ILE A 248 15.64 39.00 30.84
CA ILE A 248 14.45 39.76 31.18
C ILE A 248 14.18 39.59 32.69
N ALA A 249 14.31 40.67 33.42
CA ALA A 249 14.13 40.64 34.89
C ALA A 249 12.65 40.46 35.32
N ASN A 250 11.72 41.12 34.60
CA ASN A 250 10.30 41.01 34.82
C ASN A 250 9.50 41.60 33.63
N ALA A 251 8.16 41.52 33.65
CA ALA A 251 7.28 41.97 32.56
C ALA A 251 7.36 43.48 32.27
N TYR A 252 7.88 44.29 33.20
CA TYR A 252 7.88 45.75 33.15
C TYR A 252 9.28 46.34 32.86
N VAL A 253 10.28 45.52 32.66
CA VAL A 253 11.64 45.89 32.29
C VAL A 253 11.97 45.38 30.90
N ALA A 254 12.42 46.27 30.03
CA ALA A 254 12.76 45.88 28.66
C ALA A 254 13.84 44.79 28.63
N PRO A 255 13.81 43.88 27.65
CA PRO A 255 14.89 42.90 27.44
C PRO A 255 16.26 43.56 27.35
N THR A 256 17.29 42.89 27.87
CA THR A 256 18.68 43.41 27.75
C THR A 256 19.19 43.38 26.32
N VAL A 257 20.19 44.15 26.02
CA VAL A 257 20.90 44.10 24.72
C VAL A 257 21.45 42.67 24.55
N PRO A 258 21.23 42.04 23.39
CA PRO A 258 21.66 40.68 23.12
C PRO A 258 23.18 40.49 23.26
N VAL A 259 23.60 39.38 23.84
CA VAL A 259 24.97 38.94 23.96
C VAL A 259 25.14 37.54 23.41
N VAL A 260 26.28 37.24 22.78
CA VAL A 260 26.57 35.87 22.32
C VAL A 260 27.29 35.13 23.43
N LEU A 261 26.73 34.01 23.87
CA LEU A 261 27.30 33.13 24.90
C LEU A 261 28.18 32.05 24.26
N LEU A 262 29.05 31.44 25.07
CA LEU A 262 29.73 30.21 24.64
C LEU A 262 28.77 29.00 24.69
N LYS A 263 28.89 28.07 23.74
CA LYS A 263 28.10 26.82 23.73
C LYS A 263 28.16 26.12 25.11
N SER A 264 29.35 26.00 25.70
CA SER A 264 29.54 25.35 27.00
C SER A 264 28.86 26.09 28.17
N GLU A 265 28.62 27.40 28.07
CA GLU A 265 27.88 28.18 29.07
C GLU A 265 26.38 27.92 28.94
N VAL A 266 25.89 27.80 27.71
CA VAL A 266 24.47 27.45 27.42
C VAL A 266 24.18 26.03 27.88
N LEU A 267 25.03 25.06 27.54
CA LEU A 267 24.85 23.67 27.95
C LEU A 267 24.89 23.47 29.47
N LYS A 268 25.74 24.22 30.19
CA LYS A 268 25.73 24.21 31.67
C LYS A 268 24.39 24.60 32.30
N LYS A 269 23.60 25.43 31.60
CA LYS A 269 22.35 25.98 32.11
C LYS A 269 21.13 25.15 31.66
N PHE A 270 21.19 24.65 30.43
CA PHE A 270 20.05 24.10 29.71
C PHE A 270 20.28 22.66 29.18
N ALA A 271 21.33 21.96 29.65
CA ALA A 271 21.68 20.64 29.09
C ALA A 271 20.51 19.66 29.12
N THR A 272 19.81 19.57 30.24
CA THR A 272 18.68 18.64 30.38
C THR A 272 17.58 18.92 29.36
N THR A 273 17.08 20.17 29.26
CA THR A 273 16.03 20.50 28.29
C THR A 273 16.51 20.35 26.84
N ILE A 274 17.72 20.82 26.51
CA ILE A 274 18.25 20.71 25.14
C ILE A 274 18.41 19.24 24.77
N SER A 275 18.99 18.41 25.63
CA SER A 275 19.17 16.99 25.39
C SER A 275 17.82 16.25 25.24
N THR A 276 16.84 16.58 26.11
CA THR A 276 15.49 16.02 26.02
C THR A 276 14.82 16.44 24.71
N THR A 277 14.92 17.71 24.29
CA THR A 277 14.39 18.18 22.99
C THR A 277 15.01 17.42 21.82
N ARG A 278 16.32 17.21 21.84
CA ARG A 278 17.04 16.45 20.81
C ARG A 278 16.60 15.00 20.72
N LYS A 279 16.47 14.32 21.86
CA LYS A 279 15.93 12.96 21.92
C LYS A 279 14.50 12.90 21.39
N THR A 280 13.66 13.85 21.80
CA THR A 280 12.27 13.94 21.37
C THR A 280 12.16 14.11 19.85
N GLU A 281 12.98 14.99 19.28
CA GLU A 281 13.04 15.23 17.83
C GLU A 281 13.44 13.96 17.09
N ALA A 282 14.54 13.31 17.50
CA ALA A 282 15.03 12.10 16.86
C ALA A 282 14.03 10.93 16.94
N LYS A 283 13.46 10.69 18.12
CA LYS A 283 12.43 9.65 18.29
C LYS A 283 11.17 9.93 17.46
N ALA A 284 10.70 11.18 17.44
CA ALA A 284 9.53 11.57 16.65
C ALA A 284 9.80 11.48 15.13
N GLU A 285 11.02 11.74 14.70
CA GLU A 285 11.44 11.58 13.30
C GLU A 285 11.44 10.11 12.91
N VAL A 286 12.07 9.24 13.72
CA VAL A 286 12.07 7.79 13.49
C VAL A 286 10.65 7.24 13.46
N GLU A 287 9.81 7.58 14.42
CA GLU A 287 8.41 7.13 14.47
C GLU A 287 7.65 7.52 13.20
N ARG A 288 7.76 8.78 12.77
CA ARG A 288 7.10 9.27 11.56
C ARG A 288 7.61 8.59 10.29
N ASP A 289 8.94 8.49 10.13
CA ASP A 289 9.56 7.88 8.96
C ASP A 289 9.19 6.38 8.88
N THR A 290 9.09 5.71 10.04
CA THR A 290 8.64 4.32 10.15
C THR A 290 7.16 4.17 9.78
N GLU A 291 6.27 5.01 10.31
CA GLU A 291 4.83 4.98 9.97
C GLU A 291 4.57 5.27 8.47
N GLU A 292 5.42 6.11 7.84
CA GLU A 292 5.33 6.37 6.40
C GLU A 292 5.76 5.14 5.60
N ALA A 293 6.87 4.50 5.98
CA ALA A 293 7.38 3.31 5.34
C ALA A 293 6.42 2.11 5.48
N VAL A 294 5.79 1.94 6.66
CA VAL A 294 4.73 0.91 6.87
C VAL A 294 3.56 1.13 5.91
N ARG A 295 3.05 2.36 5.81
CA ARG A 295 1.93 2.66 4.90
C ARG A 295 2.27 2.46 3.41
N GLU A 296 3.51 2.74 3.02
CA GLU A 296 3.97 2.47 1.66
C GLU A 296 4.03 0.95 1.40
N LYS A 297 4.48 0.18 2.39
CA LYS A 297 4.54 -1.28 2.30
C LYS A 297 3.15 -1.90 2.23
N GLU A 298 2.25 -1.57 3.16
CA GLU A 298 0.87 -2.06 3.15
C GLU A 298 0.18 -1.80 1.80
N LYS A 299 0.40 -0.61 1.23
CA LYS A 299 -0.18 -0.29 -0.08
C LYS A 299 0.42 -1.15 -1.21
N ALA A 300 1.71 -1.45 -1.17
CA ALA A 300 2.35 -2.30 -2.17
C ALA A 300 1.91 -3.77 -2.01
N GLU A 301 1.75 -4.25 -0.79
CA GLU A 301 1.22 -5.58 -0.49
C GLU A 301 -0.25 -5.72 -0.96
N ASP A 302 -1.10 -4.71 -0.73
CA ASP A 302 -2.49 -4.70 -1.23
C ASP A 302 -2.53 -4.74 -2.78
N GLU A 303 -1.65 -3.97 -3.45
CA GLU A 303 -1.54 -3.99 -4.93
C GLU A 303 -1.01 -5.33 -5.45
N GLN A 304 -0.15 -6.01 -4.70
CA GLN A 304 0.35 -7.35 -5.04
C GLN A 304 -0.76 -8.39 -4.96
N GLU A 305 -1.56 -8.39 -3.89
CA GLU A 305 -2.70 -9.31 -3.73
C GLU A 305 -3.73 -9.14 -4.87
N GLU A 306 -4.03 -7.89 -5.26
CA GLU A 306 -4.92 -7.62 -6.40
C GLU A 306 -4.36 -8.18 -7.74
N LEU A 307 -3.05 -8.14 -7.94
CA LEU A 307 -2.42 -8.68 -9.16
C LEU A 307 -2.35 -10.21 -9.17
N GLU A 308 -2.15 -10.84 -8.00
CA GLU A 308 -2.20 -12.29 -7.88
C GLU A 308 -3.61 -12.83 -8.23
N GLU A 309 -4.66 -12.15 -7.76
CA GLU A 309 -6.05 -12.50 -8.14
C GLU A 309 -6.29 -12.31 -9.66
N GLU A 310 -5.81 -11.18 -10.25
CA GLU A 310 -5.92 -10.94 -11.71
C GLU A 310 -5.22 -12.01 -12.53
N LYS A 311 -4.05 -12.47 -12.07
CA LYS A 311 -3.26 -13.51 -12.73
C LYS A 311 -3.96 -14.87 -12.67
N GLU A 312 -4.48 -15.26 -11.51
CA GLU A 312 -5.20 -16.53 -11.33
C GLU A 312 -6.44 -16.59 -12.24
N GLU A 313 -7.21 -15.49 -12.35
CA GLU A 313 -8.34 -15.41 -13.28
C GLU A 313 -7.92 -15.56 -14.75
N LEU A 314 -6.82 -14.96 -15.16
CA LEU A 314 -6.30 -15.05 -16.53
C LEU A 314 -5.72 -16.44 -16.85
N GLU A 315 -5.07 -17.08 -15.89
CA GLU A 315 -4.57 -18.46 -16.04
C GLU A 315 -5.71 -19.46 -16.16
N GLU A 316 -6.80 -19.31 -15.41
CA GLU A 316 -8.01 -20.13 -15.57
C GLU A 316 -8.66 -19.92 -16.95
N GLU A 317 -8.69 -18.67 -17.48
CA GLU A 317 -9.20 -18.38 -18.81
C GLU A 317 -8.33 -19.00 -19.92
N ALA A 318 -7.00 -18.96 -19.74
CA ALA A 318 -6.06 -19.59 -20.67
C ALA A 318 -6.24 -21.10 -20.73
N GLU A 319 -6.38 -21.77 -19.57
CA GLU A 319 -6.59 -23.22 -19.49
C GLU A 319 -7.91 -23.63 -20.16
N ALA A 320 -8.99 -22.88 -19.94
CA ALA A 320 -10.29 -23.14 -20.58
C ALA A 320 -10.24 -22.98 -22.12
N LEU A 321 -9.51 -22.00 -22.63
CA LEU A 321 -9.31 -21.80 -24.06
C LEU A 321 -8.43 -22.88 -24.70
N GLU A 322 -7.43 -23.40 -24.00
CA GLU A 322 -6.60 -24.52 -24.43
C GLU A 322 -7.42 -25.83 -24.51
N GLU A 323 -8.34 -26.06 -23.57
CA GLU A 323 -9.25 -27.20 -23.60
C GLU A 323 -10.20 -27.09 -24.81
N GLU A 324 -10.82 -25.93 -25.06
CA GLU A 324 -11.69 -25.68 -26.21
C GLU A 324 -10.93 -25.86 -27.54
N LYS A 325 -9.66 -25.42 -27.61
CA LYS A 325 -8.78 -25.62 -28.75
C LYS A 325 -8.53 -27.10 -29.03
N GLY A 326 -8.29 -27.90 -27.98
CA GLY A 326 -8.09 -29.34 -28.09
C GLY A 326 -9.32 -30.07 -28.62
N GLU A 327 -10.52 -29.71 -28.15
CA GLU A 327 -11.78 -30.26 -28.66
C GLU A 327 -12.02 -29.94 -30.15
N LEU A 328 -11.64 -28.75 -30.58
CA LEU A 328 -11.72 -28.35 -32.00
C LEU A 328 -10.70 -29.08 -32.88
N GLU A 329 -9.50 -29.32 -32.39
CA GLU A 329 -8.49 -30.14 -33.10
C GLU A 329 -9.01 -31.56 -33.35
N GLU A 330 -9.60 -32.20 -32.35
CA GLU A 330 -10.17 -33.53 -32.48
C GLU A 330 -11.36 -33.54 -33.48
N ASN A 331 -12.22 -32.52 -33.44
CA ASN A 331 -13.33 -32.39 -34.39
C ASN A 331 -12.86 -32.17 -35.83
N ILE A 332 -11.81 -31.40 -36.06
CA ILE A 332 -11.20 -31.20 -37.38
C ILE A 332 -10.62 -32.51 -37.93
N GLU A 333 -9.96 -33.33 -37.09
CA GLU A 333 -9.40 -34.61 -37.47
C GLU A 333 -10.53 -35.61 -37.87
N GLU A 334 -11.62 -35.64 -37.08
CA GLU A 334 -12.80 -36.48 -37.43
C GLU A 334 -13.47 -36.06 -38.76
N LEU A 335 -13.58 -34.75 -39.03
CA LEU A 335 -14.14 -34.24 -40.28
C LEU A 335 -13.21 -34.52 -41.50
N GLU A 336 -11.90 -34.52 -41.31
CA GLU A 336 -10.92 -34.91 -42.33
C GLU A 336 -11.08 -36.39 -42.71
N GLU A 337 -11.22 -37.28 -41.71
CA GLU A 337 -11.45 -38.71 -41.97
C GLU A 337 -12.82 -38.98 -42.66
N GLU A 338 -13.89 -38.29 -42.23
CA GLU A 338 -15.20 -38.41 -42.88
C GLU A 338 -15.20 -37.91 -44.34
N ALA A 339 -14.46 -36.84 -44.63
CA ALA A 339 -14.30 -36.31 -45.98
C ALA A 339 -13.57 -37.29 -46.91
N GLU A 340 -12.45 -37.88 -46.42
CA GLU A 340 -11.70 -38.89 -47.19
C GLU A 340 -12.57 -40.16 -47.49
N GLU A 341 -13.38 -40.61 -46.54
CA GLU A 341 -14.29 -41.75 -46.74
C GLU A 341 -15.38 -41.41 -47.78
N ALA A 342 -15.97 -40.22 -47.68
CA ALA A 342 -17.04 -39.79 -48.59
C ALA A 342 -16.53 -39.57 -50.05
N GLU A 343 -15.33 -38.95 -50.18
CA GLU A 343 -14.68 -38.81 -51.51
C GLU A 343 -14.40 -40.14 -52.17
N LYS A 344 -13.94 -41.15 -51.41
CA LYS A 344 -13.68 -42.48 -51.92
C LYS A 344 -14.95 -43.21 -52.33
N GLU A 345 -16.03 -43.04 -51.59
CA GLU A 345 -17.37 -43.58 -51.96
C GLU A 345 -17.87 -42.94 -53.25
N ALA A 346 -17.65 -41.62 -53.44
CA ALA A 346 -17.99 -40.89 -54.66
C ALA A 346 -17.20 -41.41 -55.89
N GLU A 347 -15.89 -41.66 -55.74
CA GLU A 347 -15.04 -42.24 -56.78
C GLU A 347 -15.47 -43.66 -57.17
N GLU A 348 -15.81 -44.53 -56.19
CA GLU A 348 -16.31 -45.86 -56.45
C GLU A 348 -17.67 -45.87 -57.19
N LEU A 349 -18.54 -44.88 -56.94
CA LEU A 349 -19.79 -44.68 -57.65
C LEU A 349 -19.56 -44.16 -59.07
N GLU A 350 -18.60 -43.26 -59.29
CA GLU A 350 -18.22 -42.76 -60.60
C GLU A 350 -17.71 -43.88 -61.52
N ASP A 351 -16.84 -44.76 -61.01
CA ASP A 351 -16.35 -45.94 -61.71
C ASP A 351 -17.50 -46.87 -62.13
N LYS A 352 -18.49 -47.09 -61.27
CA LYS A 352 -19.67 -47.89 -61.58
C LYS A 352 -20.58 -47.28 -62.64
N VAL A 353 -20.74 -45.94 -62.64
CA VAL A 353 -21.47 -45.24 -63.69
C VAL A 353 -20.75 -45.39 -65.01
N GLU A 354 -19.41 -45.26 -65.05
CA GLU A 354 -18.63 -45.40 -66.25
C GLU A 354 -18.72 -46.82 -66.84
N GLU A 355 -18.61 -47.86 -65.98
CA GLU A 355 -18.73 -49.28 -66.35
C GLU A 355 -20.14 -49.56 -66.93
N ALA A 356 -21.19 -49.09 -66.28
CA ALA A 356 -22.57 -49.30 -66.76
C ALA A 356 -22.89 -48.57 -68.06
N ILE A 357 -22.28 -47.39 -68.27
CA ILE A 357 -22.36 -46.67 -69.57
C ILE A 357 -21.65 -47.45 -70.69
N GLU A 358 -20.46 -48.03 -70.42
CA GLU A 358 -19.76 -48.86 -71.40
C GLU A 358 -20.57 -50.12 -71.74
N GLU A 359 -21.11 -50.81 -70.76
CA GLU A 359 -21.97 -52.01 -70.96
C GLU A 359 -23.23 -51.65 -71.82
N LYS A 360 -23.87 -50.51 -71.45
CA LYS A 360 -25.02 -50.03 -72.23
C LYS A 360 -24.66 -49.74 -73.69
N GLN A 361 -23.50 -49.11 -73.95
CA GLN A 361 -23.05 -48.83 -75.28
C GLN A 361 -22.79 -50.12 -76.06
N GLU A 362 -22.17 -51.13 -75.49
CA GLU A 362 -21.98 -52.43 -76.08
C GLU A 362 -23.30 -53.13 -76.40
N ALA A 363 -24.31 -53.03 -75.57
CA ALA A 363 -25.63 -53.56 -75.81
C ALA A 363 -26.38 -52.80 -76.92
N GLU A 364 -26.27 -51.48 -77.00
CA GLU A 364 -26.82 -50.66 -78.09
C GLU A 364 -26.18 -51.00 -79.40
N ASP A 365 -24.84 -51.15 -79.46
CA ASP A 365 -24.11 -51.54 -80.71
C ASP A 365 -24.57 -52.94 -81.17
N LYS A 366 -24.72 -53.90 -80.31
CA LYS A 366 -25.28 -55.23 -80.63
C LYS A 366 -26.71 -55.16 -81.15
N LYS A 367 -27.54 -54.28 -80.56
CA LYS A 367 -28.91 -54.07 -80.93
C LYS A 367 -28.97 -53.49 -82.39
N GLU A 368 -28.05 -52.57 -82.71
CA GLU A 368 -27.96 -52.01 -84.04
C GLU A 368 -27.50 -53.07 -85.04
N GLU A 369 -26.53 -53.94 -84.69
CA GLU A 369 -26.09 -55.06 -85.57
C GLU A 369 -27.21 -56.04 -85.83
N VAL A 370 -27.99 -56.47 -84.84
CA VAL A 370 -29.13 -57.36 -84.98
C VAL A 370 -30.26 -56.72 -85.81
N ALA A 371 -30.48 -55.41 -85.65
CA ALA A 371 -31.45 -54.66 -86.45
C ALA A 371 -31.04 -54.59 -87.93
N GLU A 372 -29.78 -54.44 -88.23
CA GLU A 372 -29.27 -54.47 -89.65
C GLU A 372 -29.41 -55.90 -90.22
N GLU A 373 -29.14 -56.93 -89.47
CA GLU A 373 -29.34 -58.32 -89.91
C GLU A 373 -30.82 -58.61 -90.14
N ILE A 374 -31.74 -58.12 -89.34
CA ILE A 374 -33.17 -58.24 -89.55
C ILE A 374 -33.60 -57.57 -90.83
N GLU A 375 -33.14 -56.33 -91.08
CA GLU A 375 -33.42 -55.57 -92.35
C GLU A 375 -32.91 -56.30 -93.58
N GLN A 376 -31.69 -56.85 -93.50
CA GLN A 376 -31.13 -57.65 -94.60
C GLN A 376 -31.95 -58.91 -94.87
N LEU A 377 -32.40 -59.66 -93.83
CA LEU A 377 -33.23 -60.84 -93.97
C LEU A 377 -34.63 -60.50 -94.46
N GLU A 378 -35.24 -59.38 -94.08
CA GLU A 378 -36.52 -58.89 -94.62
C GLU A 378 -36.39 -58.56 -96.09
N GLU A 379 -35.28 -57.98 -96.61
CA GLU A 379 -35.00 -57.79 -98.03
C GLU A 379 -34.84 -59.13 -98.75
N GLU A 380 -34.10 -60.08 -98.17
CA GLU A 380 -33.94 -61.43 -98.70
C GLU A 380 -35.27 -62.17 -98.78
N LEU A 381 -36.15 -62.01 -97.75
CA LEU A 381 -37.47 -62.58 -97.67
C LEU A 381 -38.38 -62.09 -98.82
N ALA A 382 -38.21 -60.82 -99.21
CA ALA A 382 -38.99 -60.22 -100.27
C ALA A 382 -38.66 -60.86 -101.62
N GLU A 383 -37.43 -61.28 -101.90
CA GLU A 383 -36.94 -61.84 -103.18
C GLU A 383 -36.92 -63.38 -103.24
N ALA A 384 -37.06 -64.09 -102.11
CA ALA A 384 -36.91 -65.54 -101.91
C ALA A 384 -38.05 -66.38 -102.54
N SER A 385 -37.74 -67.62 -103.01
CA SER A 385 -38.66 -68.60 -103.45
C SER A 385 -39.54 -69.23 -102.29
N THR A 386 -40.68 -69.83 -102.60
CA THR A 386 -41.64 -70.36 -101.56
C THR A 386 -41.00 -71.35 -100.60
N GLN A 387 -39.93 -72.03 -100.98
CA GLN A 387 -39.23 -72.98 -100.07
C GLN A 387 -38.15 -72.30 -99.20
N GLU A 388 -37.54 -71.26 -99.65
CA GLU A 388 -36.55 -70.48 -98.91
C GLU A 388 -37.22 -69.57 -97.86
N LYS A 389 -38.38 -69.04 -98.19
CA LYS A 389 -39.16 -68.18 -97.29
C LYS A 389 -39.38 -68.78 -95.85
N GLN A 390 -39.68 -70.05 -95.71
CA GLN A 390 -39.90 -70.70 -94.45
C GLN A 390 -38.60 -70.74 -93.57
N ALA A 391 -37.45 -70.79 -94.21
CA ALA A 391 -36.21 -70.83 -93.51
C ALA A 391 -35.79 -69.39 -93.00
N ILE A 392 -36.01 -68.40 -93.86
CA ILE A 392 -35.73 -66.99 -93.55
C ILE A 392 -36.76 -66.50 -92.50
N GLU A 393 -38.06 -66.83 -92.60
CA GLU A 393 -39.06 -66.46 -91.55
C GLU A 393 -38.69 -66.99 -90.19
N LYS A 394 -38.10 -68.15 -90.07
CA LYS A 394 -37.66 -68.73 -88.83
C LYS A 394 -36.39 -68.09 -88.27
N GLU A 395 -35.55 -67.65 -89.13
CA GLU A 395 -34.34 -66.95 -88.76
C GLU A 395 -34.65 -65.51 -88.34
N LEU A 396 -35.56 -64.83 -89.02
CA LEU A 396 -36.15 -63.56 -88.64
C LEU A 396 -36.82 -63.62 -87.24
N GLU A 397 -37.72 -64.64 -86.99
CA GLU A 397 -38.37 -64.79 -85.73
C GLU A 397 -37.37 -64.93 -84.55
N LYS A 398 -36.25 -65.61 -84.79
CA LYS A 398 -35.16 -65.72 -83.81
C LYS A 398 -34.38 -64.41 -83.59
N LEU A 399 -34.11 -63.67 -84.65
CA LEU A 399 -33.46 -62.40 -84.51
C LEU A 399 -34.37 -61.31 -83.90
N GLU A 400 -35.66 -61.34 -84.16
CA GLU A 400 -36.66 -60.49 -83.52
C GLU A 400 -36.75 -60.79 -82.04
N GLU A 401 -36.69 -62.10 -81.58
CA GLU A 401 -36.61 -62.46 -80.16
C GLU A 401 -35.31 -61.94 -79.55
N GLU A 402 -34.15 -62.08 -80.25
CA GLU A 402 -32.87 -61.62 -79.76
C GLU A 402 -32.81 -60.05 -79.70
N PHE A 403 -33.42 -59.35 -80.61
CA PHE A 403 -33.58 -57.92 -80.63
C PHE A 403 -34.38 -57.42 -79.38
N VAL A 404 -35.47 -58.17 -79.05
CA VAL A 404 -36.28 -57.82 -77.87
C VAL A 404 -35.49 -58.04 -76.59
N GLU A 405 -34.75 -59.20 -76.46
CA GLU A 405 -33.90 -59.46 -75.31
C GLU A 405 -32.85 -58.40 -75.10
N ILE A 406 -32.14 -57.97 -76.15
CA ILE A 406 -31.12 -56.88 -76.07
C ILE A 406 -31.79 -55.51 -75.75
N ALA A 407 -33.01 -55.25 -76.30
CA ALA A 407 -33.78 -54.07 -75.98
C ALA A 407 -34.18 -53.97 -74.49
N GLU A 408 -34.52 -55.10 -73.92
CA GLU A 408 -34.79 -55.21 -72.43
C GLU A 408 -33.53 -55.03 -71.66
N GLU A 409 -32.39 -55.62 -72.08
CA GLU A 409 -31.09 -55.46 -71.43
C GLU A 409 -30.65 -53.98 -71.41
N VAL A 410 -30.74 -53.23 -72.55
CA VAL A 410 -30.47 -51.79 -72.67
C VAL A 410 -31.36 -51.02 -71.65
N GLN A 411 -32.62 -51.35 -71.56
CA GLN A 411 -33.55 -50.70 -70.61
C GLN A 411 -33.21 -50.95 -69.13
N GLU A 412 -32.76 -52.19 -68.81
CA GLU A 412 -32.26 -52.50 -67.45
C GLU A 412 -31.01 -51.72 -67.14
N LEU A 413 -30.04 -51.61 -68.04
CA LEU A 413 -28.83 -50.83 -67.88
C LEU A 413 -29.12 -49.32 -67.74
N GLU A 414 -30.12 -48.77 -68.50
CA GLU A 414 -30.57 -47.40 -68.29
C GLU A 414 -31.07 -47.12 -66.88
N GLN A 415 -31.84 -48.06 -66.31
CA GLN A 415 -32.34 -47.94 -64.95
C GLN A 415 -31.23 -48.09 -63.93
N GLU A 416 -30.26 -48.96 -64.17
CA GLU A 416 -29.10 -49.13 -63.30
C GLU A 416 -28.22 -47.85 -63.24
N ILE A 417 -27.97 -47.25 -64.40
CA ILE A 417 -27.26 -45.96 -64.51
C ILE A 417 -27.98 -44.87 -63.70
N GLU A 418 -29.32 -44.73 -63.89
CA GLU A 418 -30.12 -43.74 -63.17
C GLU A 418 -30.01 -43.89 -61.67
N VAL A 419 -30.06 -45.13 -61.14
CA VAL A 419 -29.95 -45.43 -59.71
C VAL A 419 -28.56 -45.11 -59.17
N VAL A 420 -27.48 -45.41 -59.92
CA VAL A 420 -26.10 -45.13 -59.47
C VAL A 420 -25.81 -43.63 -59.55
N GLU A 421 -26.32 -42.93 -60.56
CA GLU A 421 -26.23 -41.47 -60.66
C GLU A 421 -26.96 -40.76 -59.51
N GLU A 422 -28.17 -41.24 -59.15
CA GLU A 422 -28.86 -40.70 -57.97
C GLU A 422 -28.10 -40.95 -56.67
N ALA A 423 -27.49 -42.12 -56.51
CA ALA A 423 -26.67 -42.45 -55.36
C ALA A 423 -25.43 -41.55 -55.28
N LYS A 424 -24.72 -41.33 -56.42
CA LYS A 424 -23.58 -40.44 -56.54
C LYS A 424 -23.96 -39.00 -56.12
N ALA A 425 -25.08 -38.48 -56.64
CA ALA A 425 -25.52 -37.12 -56.31
C ALA A 425 -25.81 -36.93 -54.80
N VAL A 426 -26.20 -38.00 -54.06
CA VAL A 426 -26.36 -37.95 -52.62
C VAL A 426 -25.00 -37.90 -51.92
N VAL A 427 -24.03 -38.69 -52.37
CA VAL A 427 -22.68 -38.70 -51.82
C VAL A 427 -21.95 -37.37 -52.08
N ASP A 428 -22.01 -36.85 -53.32
CA ASP A 428 -21.44 -35.57 -53.69
C ASP A 428 -21.96 -34.44 -52.78
N LYS A 429 -23.25 -34.47 -52.48
CA LYS A 429 -23.84 -33.49 -51.55
C LYS A 429 -23.35 -33.67 -50.09
N LYS A 430 -23.12 -34.92 -49.68
CA LYS A 430 -22.53 -35.18 -48.35
C LYS A 430 -21.12 -34.65 -48.26
N VAL A 431 -20.30 -34.82 -49.26
CA VAL A 431 -18.96 -34.26 -49.37
C VAL A 431 -19.00 -32.73 -49.24
N GLU A 432 -19.89 -32.05 -49.99
CA GLU A 432 -20.04 -30.60 -49.91
C GLU A 432 -20.45 -30.10 -48.51
N GLU A 433 -21.31 -30.85 -47.77
CA GLU A 433 -21.72 -30.57 -46.42
C GLU A 433 -20.53 -30.73 -45.42
N ILE A 434 -19.75 -31.79 -45.54
CA ILE A 434 -18.57 -32.06 -44.70
C ILE A 434 -17.47 -30.99 -44.97
N GLU A 435 -17.17 -30.68 -46.21
CA GLU A 435 -16.21 -29.64 -46.57
C GLU A 435 -16.56 -28.27 -45.92
N LYS A 436 -17.87 -27.97 -45.87
CA LYS A 436 -18.32 -26.72 -45.25
C LYS A 436 -18.14 -26.75 -43.71
N GLU A 437 -18.50 -27.84 -43.03
CA GLU A 437 -18.31 -27.99 -41.60
C GLU A 437 -16.83 -27.96 -41.22
N PHE A 438 -15.96 -28.53 -42.05
CA PHE A 438 -14.53 -28.52 -41.90
C PHE A 438 -13.94 -27.11 -42.00
N VAL A 439 -14.43 -26.30 -42.94
CA VAL A 439 -14.00 -24.90 -43.08
C VAL A 439 -14.44 -24.07 -41.88
N GLU A 440 -15.70 -24.25 -41.39
CA GLU A 440 -16.21 -23.57 -40.21
C GLU A 440 -15.37 -23.94 -38.97
N ALA A 441 -15.07 -25.21 -38.74
CA ALA A 441 -14.25 -25.68 -37.60
C ALA A 441 -12.82 -25.10 -37.66
N LYS A 442 -12.22 -24.98 -38.85
CA LYS A 442 -10.91 -24.33 -39.00
C LYS A 442 -10.94 -22.82 -38.76
N GLU A 443 -12.01 -22.13 -39.11
CA GLU A 443 -12.18 -20.72 -38.78
C GLU A 443 -12.29 -20.51 -37.26
N ASP A 444 -13.07 -21.33 -36.59
CA ASP A 444 -13.25 -21.30 -35.12
C ASP A 444 -11.92 -21.61 -34.39
N PHE A 445 -11.16 -22.59 -34.86
CA PHE A 445 -9.84 -22.91 -34.31
C PHE A 445 -8.87 -21.72 -34.36
N VAL A 446 -8.81 -21.03 -35.51
CA VAL A 446 -7.96 -19.84 -35.65
C VAL A 446 -8.42 -18.69 -34.73
N GLU A 447 -9.75 -18.57 -34.48
CA GLU A 447 -10.25 -17.56 -33.56
C GLU A 447 -9.84 -17.86 -32.10
N ILE A 448 -9.90 -19.12 -31.68
CA ILE A 448 -9.47 -19.54 -30.35
C ILE A 448 -7.95 -19.38 -30.20
N GLU A 449 -7.15 -19.78 -31.17
CA GLU A 449 -5.70 -19.57 -31.13
C GLU A 449 -5.33 -18.08 -30.95
N GLN A 450 -6.08 -17.17 -31.56
CA GLN A 450 -5.89 -15.73 -31.33
C GLN A 450 -6.29 -15.28 -29.92
N LYS A 451 -7.33 -15.87 -29.34
CA LYS A 451 -7.72 -15.55 -27.95
C LYS A 451 -6.67 -16.05 -26.96
N VAL A 452 -6.17 -17.25 -27.13
CA VAL A 452 -5.06 -17.79 -26.31
C VAL A 452 -3.85 -16.83 -26.35
N GLU A 453 -3.42 -16.40 -27.55
CA GLU A 453 -2.29 -15.45 -27.66
C GLU A 453 -2.54 -14.11 -26.95
N ILE A 454 -3.80 -13.66 -26.87
CA ILE A 454 -4.15 -12.42 -26.16
C ILE A 454 -4.04 -12.63 -24.66
N VAL A 455 -4.63 -13.70 -24.13
CA VAL A 455 -4.60 -14.00 -22.69
C VAL A 455 -3.17 -14.24 -22.21
N GLU A 456 -2.36 -14.98 -22.93
CA GLU A 456 -0.93 -15.15 -22.61
C GLU A 456 -0.18 -13.82 -22.51
N LYS A 457 -0.50 -12.85 -23.37
CA LYS A 457 0.08 -11.51 -23.31
C LYS A 457 -0.40 -10.72 -22.10
N GLU A 458 -1.65 -10.88 -21.71
CA GLU A 458 -2.21 -10.25 -20.51
C GLU A 458 -1.57 -10.82 -19.24
N VAL A 459 -1.41 -12.12 -19.14
CA VAL A 459 -0.65 -12.79 -18.07
C VAL A 459 0.77 -12.24 -17.98
N GLN A 460 1.48 -12.11 -19.09
CA GLN A 460 2.84 -11.54 -19.09
C GLN A 460 2.86 -10.08 -18.61
N GLN A 461 1.85 -9.28 -18.90
CA GLN A 461 1.77 -7.91 -18.39
C GLN A 461 1.52 -7.86 -16.89
N VAL A 462 0.75 -8.79 -16.34
CA VAL A 462 0.55 -8.91 -14.89
C VAL A 462 1.85 -9.30 -14.20
N ILE A 463 2.58 -10.29 -14.70
CA ILE A 463 3.90 -10.68 -14.18
C ILE A 463 4.90 -9.51 -14.20
N GLU A 464 4.90 -8.68 -15.26
CA GLU A 464 5.75 -7.50 -15.30
C GLU A 464 5.39 -6.46 -14.23
N LYS A 465 4.10 -6.31 -13.90
CA LYS A 465 3.64 -5.41 -12.84
C LYS A 465 4.01 -5.97 -11.45
N GLU A 466 3.80 -7.27 -11.19
CA GLU A 466 4.23 -7.95 -9.96
C GLU A 466 5.71 -7.69 -9.67
N LEU A 467 6.58 -7.84 -10.65
CA LEU A 467 8.01 -7.57 -10.51
C LEU A 467 8.33 -6.12 -10.13
N VAL A 468 7.54 -5.16 -10.59
CA VAL A 468 7.71 -3.75 -10.22
C VAL A 468 7.34 -3.54 -8.74
N ILE A 469 6.25 -4.16 -8.28
CA ILE A 469 5.81 -4.07 -6.88
C ILE A 469 6.81 -4.73 -5.93
N GLU A 470 7.36 -5.89 -6.28
CA GLU A 470 8.43 -6.52 -5.50
C GLU A 470 9.64 -5.58 -5.33
N GLN A 471 10.00 -4.82 -6.38
CA GLN A 471 11.06 -3.83 -6.29
C GLN A 471 10.68 -2.64 -5.39
N GLU A 472 9.41 -2.23 -5.37
CA GLU A 472 8.94 -1.19 -4.46
C GLU A 472 8.98 -1.65 -3.00
N ILE A 473 8.56 -2.87 -2.70
CA ILE A 473 8.67 -3.49 -1.37
C ILE A 473 10.13 -3.53 -0.91
N LEU A 474 11.03 -3.98 -1.75
CA LEU A 474 12.47 -4.01 -1.45
C LEU A 474 13.04 -2.60 -1.18
N MET A 475 12.58 -1.58 -1.90
CA MET A 475 12.99 -0.20 -1.64
C MET A 475 12.48 0.30 -0.28
N VAL A 476 11.29 -0.10 0.15
CA VAL A 476 10.76 0.24 1.47
C VAL A 476 11.59 -0.43 2.57
N GLU A 477 11.99 -1.68 2.41
CA GLU A 477 12.89 -2.36 3.35
C GLU A 477 14.24 -1.63 3.50
N GLN A 478 14.81 -1.16 2.41
CA GLN A 478 16.03 -0.33 2.45
C GLN A 478 15.80 1.01 3.17
N LYS A 479 14.60 1.60 3.09
CA LYS A 479 14.26 2.79 3.88
C LYS A 479 14.30 2.49 5.38
N PHE A 480 13.81 1.33 5.84
CA PHE A 480 13.90 0.94 7.25
C PHE A 480 15.34 0.81 7.73
N GLU A 481 16.21 0.17 6.96
CA GLU A 481 17.64 0.09 7.31
C GLU A 481 18.27 1.49 7.43
N ALA A 482 17.94 2.40 6.53
CA ALA A 482 18.43 3.78 6.56
C ALA A 482 17.91 4.57 7.77
N ILE A 483 16.67 4.33 8.21
CA ILE A 483 16.11 4.94 9.43
C ILE A 483 16.89 4.49 10.66
N VAL A 484 17.17 3.18 10.78
CA VAL A 484 17.96 2.62 11.87
C VAL A 484 19.38 3.21 11.90
N GLU A 485 20.08 3.22 10.77
CA GLU A 485 21.44 3.78 10.66
C GLU A 485 21.47 5.27 11.05
N LYS A 486 20.49 6.05 10.59
CA LYS A 486 20.35 7.46 10.93
C LYS A 486 20.19 7.68 12.44
N PHE A 487 19.44 6.83 13.11
CA PHE A 487 19.26 6.91 14.57
C PHE A 487 20.53 6.51 15.33
N GLU A 488 21.27 5.49 14.89
CA GLU A 488 22.56 5.12 15.47
C GLU A 488 23.58 6.26 15.37
N VAL A 489 23.67 6.91 14.22
CA VAL A 489 24.53 8.08 14.02
C VAL A 489 24.13 9.21 14.96
N PHE A 490 22.83 9.46 15.11
CA PHE A 490 22.33 10.44 16.07
C PHE A 490 22.73 10.11 17.51
N GLN A 491 22.67 8.84 17.93
CA GLN A 491 23.09 8.43 19.26
C GLN A 491 24.58 8.70 19.51
N GLU A 492 25.43 8.48 18.53
CA GLU A 492 26.87 8.79 18.64
C GLU A 492 27.12 10.29 18.79
N GLU A 493 26.47 11.12 17.96
CA GLU A 493 26.56 12.59 18.04
C GLU A 493 26.03 13.11 19.38
N TYR A 494 24.92 12.56 19.84
CA TYR A 494 24.34 12.92 21.14
C TYR A 494 25.31 12.67 22.29
N VAL A 495 25.98 11.54 22.33
CA VAL A 495 27.00 11.26 23.36
C VAL A 495 28.11 12.28 23.33
N GLN A 496 28.67 12.57 22.14
CA GLN A 496 29.73 13.57 22.00
C GLN A 496 29.32 14.97 22.48
N GLU A 497 28.05 15.35 22.28
CA GLU A 497 27.58 16.68 22.67
C GLU A 497 27.32 16.81 24.17
N PHE A 498 26.80 15.75 24.81
CA PHE A 498 26.24 15.84 26.15
C PHE A 498 27.01 15.07 27.25
N GLU A 499 28.00 14.23 26.93
CA GLU A 499 28.72 13.39 27.91
C GLU A 499 29.29 14.15 29.12
N ASP A 500 29.70 15.43 28.91
CA ASP A 500 30.23 16.29 29.96
C ASP A 500 29.17 17.05 30.78
N PHE A 501 27.88 17.01 30.36
CA PHE A 501 26.82 17.89 30.85
C PHE A 501 25.62 17.17 31.45
N ILE A 502 25.40 15.91 31.13
CA ILE A 502 24.33 15.08 31.65
C ILE A 502 24.89 13.82 32.35
N PRO A 503 24.13 13.19 33.28
CA PRO A 503 24.59 12.01 33.98
C PRO A 503 24.89 10.83 33.05
N GLU A 504 25.99 10.10 33.30
CA GLU A 504 26.37 8.90 32.53
C GLU A 504 25.27 7.83 32.51
N ALA A 505 24.44 7.75 33.54
CA ALA A 505 23.32 6.83 33.60
C ALA A 505 22.24 7.15 32.56
N GLU A 506 21.97 8.42 32.33
CA GLU A 506 21.00 8.91 31.33
C GLU A 506 21.49 8.65 29.88
N ILE A 507 22.80 8.86 29.65
CA ILE A 507 23.43 8.50 28.36
C ILE A 507 23.32 6.99 28.11
N LYS A 508 23.65 6.17 29.10
CA LYS A 508 23.56 4.71 28.97
C LYS A 508 22.14 4.23 28.76
N GLN A 509 21.16 4.84 29.41
CA GLN A 509 19.76 4.52 29.20
C GLN A 509 19.36 4.81 27.76
N PHE A 510 19.69 5.98 27.25
CA PHE A 510 19.39 6.36 25.86
C PHE A 510 20.08 5.49 24.82
N LEU A 511 21.33 5.06 25.06
CA LEU A 511 22.04 4.12 24.18
C LEU A 511 21.47 2.68 24.23
N GLN A 512 20.67 2.37 25.24
CA GLN A 512 19.98 1.09 25.38
C GLN A 512 18.56 1.11 24.80
N GLU A 513 18.01 2.30 24.59
CA GLU A 513 16.78 2.50 23.81
C GLU A 513 17.10 2.23 22.33
N ALA A 514 17.25 0.96 21.99
CA ALA A 514 17.56 0.57 20.62
C ALA A 514 16.37 0.87 19.71
N PRO A 515 16.60 1.31 18.46
CA PRO A 515 15.57 1.37 17.46
C PRO A 515 14.90 0.00 17.22
N GLU A 516 15.53 -1.06 17.73
CA GLU A 516 15.06 -2.44 17.67
C GLU A 516 13.68 -2.68 18.33
N GLU A 517 13.26 -1.89 19.32
CA GLU A 517 11.90 -2.03 19.87
C GLU A 517 10.84 -1.34 18.98
N LEU A 518 11.20 -0.28 18.28
CA LEU A 518 10.33 0.39 17.29
C LEU A 518 10.22 -0.40 15.97
N VAL A 519 11.23 -1.21 15.66
CA VAL A 519 11.32 -2.04 14.46
C VAL A 519 11.00 -3.51 14.76
N LYS A 520 10.96 -3.91 16.04
CA LYS A 520 10.83 -5.31 16.45
C LYS A 520 9.46 -5.92 16.13
N ASP A 521 8.40 -5.18 16.33
CA ASP A 521 7.04 -5.61 15.96
C ASP A 521 6.97 -5.80 14.43
N PHE A 522 7.68 -4.96 13.68
CA PHE A 522 7.76 -5.01 12.23
C PHE A 522 8.67 -6.15 11.71
N GLN A 523 9.81 -6.43 12.37
CA GLN A 523 10.67 -7.57 11.99
C GLN A 523 10.05 -8.92 12.35
N GLU A 524 9.23 -9.00 13.40
CA GLU A 524 8.50 -10.22 13.73
C GLU A 524 7.39 -10.49 12.70
N ASP A 525 6.66 -9.47 12.24
CA ASP A 525 5.65 -9.60 11.18
C ASP A 525 6.25 -9.98 9.81
N ILE A 526 7.40 -9.39 9.43
CA ILE A 526 8.11 -9.76 8.18
C ILE A 526 8.62 -11.19 8.25
N ILE A 527 9.18 -11.63 9.37
CA ILE A 527 9.70 -13.00 9.51
C ILE A 527 8.55 -14.01 9.49
N GLU A 528 7.42 -13.70 10.09
CA GLU A 528 6.23 -14.56 10.10
C GLU A 528 5.63 -14.69 8.69
N LYS A 529 5.51 -13.58 7.93
CA LYS A 529 5.05 -13.59 6.53
C LYS A 529 6.03 -14.33 5.59
N LEU A 530 7.33 -14.08 5.70
CA LEU A 530 8.34 -14.81 4.92
C LEU A 530 8.38 -16.32 5.22
N GLU A 531 8.04 -16.73 6.44
CA GLU A 531 7.91 -18.15 6.79
C GLU A 531 6.62 -18.75 6.20
N GLU A 532 5.52 -17.97 6.12
CA GLU A 532 4.26 -18.37 5.47
C GLU A 532 4.40 -18.44 3.94
N GLU A 533 5.01 -17.45 3.28
CA GLU A 533 5.28 -17.47 1.84
C GLU A 533 6.19 -18.63 1.42
N ASN A 534 7.26 -18.90 2.15
CA ASN A 534 8.11 -20.06 1.90
C ASN A 534 7.37 -21.40 2.09
N GLU A 535 6.34 -21.45 2.92
CA GLU A 535 5.50 -22.66 3.08
C GLU A 535 4.49 -22.80 1.94
N ILE A 536 3.94 -21.70 1.41
CA ILE A 536 3.06 -21.65 0.22
C ILE A 536 3.84 -22.10 -1.02
N ILE A 537 4.97 -21.49 -1.32
CA ILE A 537 5.86 -21.85 -2.44
C ILE A 537 6.27 -23.35 -2.37
N ARG A 538 6.40 -23.89 -1.18
CA ARG A 538 6.70 -25.31 -0.98
C ARG A 538 5.52 -26.23 -1.27
N ILE A 539 4.29 -25.78 -0.95
CA ILE A 539 3.07 -26.51 -1.25
C ILE A 539 2.79 -26.47 -2.75
N GLU A 540 2.95 -25.34 -3.41
CA GLU A 540 2.78 -25.19 -4.86
C GLU A 540 3.75 -26.08 -5.63
N LYS A 541 5.02 -26.12 -5.26
CA LYS A 541 6.00 -27.05 -5.85
C LYS A 541 5.67 -28.54 -5.62
N GLU A 542 5.11 -28.89 -4.46
CA GLU A 542 4.64 -30.27 -4.21
C GLU A 542 3.41 -30.64 -5.07
N VAL A 543 2.56 -29.66 -5.41
CA VAL A 543 1.40 -29.83 -6.31
C VAL A 543 1.89 -29.95 -7.76
N GLU A 544 2.76 -29.05 -8.22
CA GLU A 544 3.38 -29.12 -9.57
C GLU A 544 4.14 -30.43 -9.81
N GLU A 545 4.91 -30.91 -8.83
CA GLU A 545 5.58 -32.21 -8.90
C GLU A 545 4.58 -33.40 -8.97
N GLN A 546 3.40 -33.29 -8.36
CA GLN A 546 2.35 -34.30 -8.43
C GLN A 546 1.65 -34.29 -9.79
N GLU A 547 1.34 -33.13 -10.35
CA GLU A 547 0.73 -32.99 -11.68
C GLU A 547 1.69 -33.44 -12.80
N LEU A 548 2.97 -33.12 -12.72
CA LEU A 548 3.99 -33.63 -13.63
C LEU A 548 4.15 -35.16 -13.55
N GLN A 549 3.99 -35.75 -12.37
CA GLN A 549 3.99 -37.19 -12.21
C GLN A 549 2.72 -37.84 -12.80
N GLU A 550 1.54 -37.24 -12.66
CA GLU A 550 0.31 -37.74 -13.27
C GLU A 550 0.36 -37.65 -14.81
N LYS A 551 0.80 -36.51 -15.37
CA LYS A 551 0.98 -36.33 -16.84
C LYS A 551 2.05 -37.28 -17.42
N SER A 552 3.06 -37.67 -16.67
CA SER A 552 4.11 -38.63 -17.13
C SER A 552 3.64 -40.10 -17.14
N GLU A 553 2.56 -40.43 -16.44
CA GLU A 553 1.97 -41.79 -16.49
C GLU A 553 1.04 -41.98 -17.69
N GLU A 554 0.51 -40.91 -18.29
CA GLU A 554 -0.41 -40.97 -19.44
C GLU A 554 0.28 -40.93 -20.82
N ASP A 555 1.50 -40.39 -20.94
CA ASP A 555 2.21 -40.30 -22.23
C ASP A 555 3.65 -40.89 -22.18
N PRO A 556 3.85 -42.14 -22.69
CA PRO A 556 5.19 -42.78 -22.69
C PRO A 556 6.18 -42.20 -23.71
N PHE A 557 5.84 -41.16 -24.48
CA PHE A 557 6.74 -40.53 -25.49
C PHE A 557 7.37 -39.20 -25.04
N SER A 558 7.07 -38.70 -23.82
CA SER A 558 7.54 -37.40 -23.33
C SER A 558 8.78 -37.46 -22.42
N GLU A 559 9.41 -38.62 -22.20
CA GLU A 559 10.57 -38.78 -21.30
C GLU A 559 11.74 -37.82 -21.64
N GLU A 560 11.94 -37.48 -22.91
CA GLU A 560 13.07 -36.62 -23.35
C GLU A 560 12.82 -35.11 -23.09
N ASN A 561 11.55 -34.69 -23.08
CA ASN A 561 11.15 -33.31 -22.73
C ASN A 561 11.06 -33.08 -21.21
N VAL A 562 10.72 -34.11 -20.45
CA VAL A 562 10.62 -34.06 -19.00
C VAL A 562 11.99 -33.98 -18.34
N GLU A 563 13.02 -34.67 -18.88
CA GLU A 563 14.41 -34.56 -18.38
C GLU A 563 14.99 -33.15 -18.60
N GLU A 564 14.67 -32.47 -19.71
CA GLU A 564 15.15 -31.11 -20.01
C GLU A 564 14.50 -30.07 -19.08
N LYS A 565 13.20 -30.18 -18.82
CA LYS A 565 12.47 -29.32 -17.86
C LYS A 565 12.85 -29.59 -16.41
N LEU A 566 13.13 -30.84 -16.02
CA LEU A 566 13.62 -31.16 -14.67
C LEU A 566 15.03 -30.60 -14.42
N GLU A 567 15.88 -30.48 -15.44
CA GLU A 567 17.20 -29.84 -15.32
C GLU A 567 17.05 -28.31 -15.14
N GLU A 568 16.10 -27.65 -15.81
CA GLU A 568 15.81 -26.22 -15.63
C GLU A 568 15.22 -25.91 -14.23
N ILE A 569 14.34 -26.78 -13.71
CA ILE A 569 13.78 -26.68 -12.35
C ILE A 569 14.85 -26.91 -11.27
N ASP A 570 15.76 -27.87 -11.45
CA ASP A 570 16.87 -28.13 -10.51
C ASP A 570 17.88 -26.97 -10.48
N ASP A 571 18.08 -26.28 -11.59
CA ASP A 571 18.91 -25.06 -11.64
C ASP A 571 18.22 -23.89 -10.92
N GLY A 572 16.91 -23.69 -11.08
CA GLY A 572 16.11 -22.70 -10.33
C GLY A 572 16.08 -22.98 -8.81
N ILE A 573 15.94 -24.24 -8.40
CA ILE A 573 16.02 -24.67 -7.00
C ILE A 573 17.42 -24.40 -6.38
N ASN A 574 18.47 -24.51 -7.17
CA ASN A 574 19.83 -24.25 -6.68
C ASN A 574 20.10 -22.75 -6.52
N GLU A 575 19.56 -21.88 -7.40
CA GLU A 575 19.63 -20.42 -7.23
C GLU A 575 18.85 -19.95 -5.98
N LEU A 576 17.67 -20.52 -5.73
CA LEU A 576 16.86 -20.21 -4.53
C LEU A 576 17.55 -20.67 -3.24
N LYS A 577 18.23 -21.82 -3.24
CA LYS A 577 19.04 -22.27 -2.08
C LYS A 577 20.26 -21.39 -1.82
N GLU A 578 20.87 -20.81 -2.85
CA GLU A 578 21.95 -19.83 -2.68
C GLU A 578 21.44 -18.54 -2.05
N THR A 579 20.25 -18.03 -2.47
CA THR A 579 19.61 -16.86 -1.89
C THR A 579 19.15 -17.10 -0.44
N GLU A 580 18.56 -18.26 -0.12
CA GLU A 580 18.22 -18.66 1.26
C GLU A 580 19.48 -18.72 2.14
N GLN A 581 20.59 -19.21 1.61
CA GLN A 581 21.85 -19.31 2.35
C GLN A 581 22.48 -17.94 2.57
N GLU A 582 22.38 -17.02 1.62
CA GLU A 582 22.79 -15.61 1.79
C GLU A 582 21.94 -14.87 2.84
N LEU A 583 20.61 -15.07 2.84
CA LEU A 583 19.71 -14.51 3.85
C LEU A 583 20.02 -15.07 5.25
N ASN A 584 20.20 -16.38 5.38
CA ASN A 584 20.56 -17.01 6.64
C ASN A 584 21.94 -16.55 7.15
N ASP A 585 22.89 -16.29 6.27
CA ASP A 585 24.20 -15.74 6.63
C ASP A 585 24.10 -14.27 7.05
N LYS A 586 23.22 -13.46 6.43
CA LYS A 586 22.90 -12.09 6.86
C LYS A 586 22.23 -12.09 8.24
N VAL A 587 21.24 -12.93 8.46
CA VAL A 587 20.57 -13.11 9.78
C VAL A 587 21.54 -13.60 10.86
N ASN A 588 22.45 -14.53 10.54
CA ASN A 588 23.44 -15.01 11.48
C ASN A 588 24.57 -14.00 11.75
N ASN A 589 24.92 -13.16 10.78
CA ASN A 589 25.85 -12.05 10.98
C ASN A 589 25.24 -10.96 11.88
N CYS A 590 23.96 -10.64 11.72
CA CYS A 590 23.23 -9.78 12.67
C CYS A 590 23.20 -10.38 14.09
N LYS A 591 22.94 -11.69 14.22
CA LYS A 591 22.99 -12.39 15.53
C LYS A 591 24.38 -12.49 16.14
N MET A 592 25.45 -12.48 15.33
CA MET A 592 26.84 -12.51 15.82
C MET A 592 27.36 -11.12 16.21
N SER A 593 26.94 -10.03 15.56
CA SER A 593 27.17 -8.65 15.97
C SER A 593 26.59 -8.35 17.35
N ARG A 594 25.53 -9.06 17.74
CA ARG A 594 24.88 -8.92 19.05
C ARG A 594 25.63 -9.61 20.21
N LYS A 595 26.69 -10.35 19.96
CA LYS A 595 27.42 -11.11 21.01
C LYS A 595 28.83 -10.59 21.31
N ASN A 596 29.28 -9.57 20.64
CA ASN A 596 30.52 -8.83 20.93
C ASN A 596 30.23 -7.42 21.42
#